data_4ca1a07ed03795d42fc15f7522c2e0c9
#
_entry.id   4ca1a07ed03795d42fc15f7522c2e0c9
#
_cell.length_a   1.000
_cell.length_b   1.000
_cell.length_c   1.000
_cell.angle_alpha   90.00
_cell.angle_beta   90.00
_cell.angle_gamma   90.00
#
_symmetry.space_group_name_H-M   'P 1'
#
loop_
_entity.id
_entity.type
_entity.pdbx_description
1 polymer ?
#
loop_
_entity_poly.entity_id
_entity_poly.type
_entity_poly.pdbx_seq_one_letter_code
_entity_poly.pdbx_strand_id
1 'polypeptide(L)'
;ANGDPAPHGSGRRNSDQFIREIVKRGAAVNAKLKRGQKAVNGHVAAVGSTPFFMAADRADLPYMKLLLELGADPFIPNVDGCTPLMVAAGLGSRAPEEEAGSLEECLAVVKFMVGLGSDVNVVDANGETAMRGAAYKNAPLVAQYLHEQGADIEIWNRNNNSGWTPLLIAEGYRPGNFKTSFATVDTITEIMLSQGVKPPTEPRPKPTNY
;
A
#
# COMPACT_ATOMS: atom_id res chain seq x y z
N ALA A 1 -1.19 14.97 -6.58
CA ALA A 1 -1.31 16.04 -7.58
C ALA A 1 -0.69 17.32 -6.99
N ASN A 2 0.54 17.63 -7.33
CA ASN A 2 1.36 18.72 -6.75
C ASN A 2 0.93 20.13 -7.13
N GLY A 3 -0.37 20.44 -7.23
CA GLY A 3 -0.81 21.83 -7.53
C GLY A 3 -0.30 22.40 -8.86
N ASP A 4 0.26 21.58 -9.72
CA ASP A 4 0.77 21.99 -11.02
C ASP A 4 -0.33 22.62 -11.85
N PRO A 5 -0.01 23.62 -12.67
CA PRO A 5 -1.00 24.26 -13.52
C PRO A 5 -1.69 23.20 -14.40
N ALA A 6 -3.01 23.37 -14.52
CA ALA A 6 -3.82 22.49 -15.35
C ALA A 6 -3.23 22.31 -16.75
N PRO A 7 -3.28 21.10 -17.34
CA PRO A 7 -2.82 20.88 -18.71
C PRO A 7 -3.46 21.87 -19.69
N HIS A 8 -2.74 22.21 -20.75
CA HIS A 8 -3.26 23.10 -21.79
C HIS A 8 -4.65 22.67 -22.27
N GLY A 9 -5.63 23.57 -22.13
CA GLY A 9 -7.02 23.33 -22.50
C GLY A 9 -7.99 23.04 -21.35
N SER A 10 -7.53 22.81 -20.10
CA SER A 10 -8.40 22.55 -18.94
C SER A 10 -8.81 23.80 -18.15
N GLY A 11 -8.48 25.00 -18.62
CA GLY A 11 -8.86 26.26 -18.00
C GLY A 11 -7.85 26.81 -16.99
N ARG A 12 -8.26 27.81 -16.19
CA ARG A 12 -7.42 28.55 -15.26
C ARG A 12 -7.34 27.96 -13.84
N ARG A 13 -7.83 26.74 -13.63
CA ARG A 13 -7.89 26.09 -12.31
C ARG A 13 -6.81 25.02 -12.19
N ASN A 14 -6.12 24.98 -11.06
CA ASN A 14 -5.27 23.85 -10.71
C ASN A 14 -6.14 22.64 -10.29
N SER A 15 -5.51 21.48 -10.09
CA SER A 15 -6.19 20.22 -9.73
C SER A 15 -7.05 20.36 -8.46
N ASP A 16 -6.51 21.02 -7.42
CA ASP A 16 -7.21 21.20 -6.14
C ASP A 16 -8.47 22.06 -6.28
N GLN A 17 -8.35 23.18 -7.01
CA GLN A 17 -9.49 24.04 -7.31
C GLN A 17 -10.57 23.31 -8.10
N PHE A 18 -10.14 22.51 -9.07
CA PHE A 18 -11.06 21.71 -9.88
C PHE A 18 -11.81 20.69 -9.03
N ILE A 19 -11.12 19.95 -8.17
CA ILE A 19 -11.70 18.91 -7.30
C ILE A 19 -12.69 19.55 -6.30
N ARG A 20 -12.29 20.66 -5.65
CA ARG A 20 -13.20 21.39 -4.74
C ARG A 20 -14.49 21.83 -5.46
N GLU A 21 -14.36 22.28 -6.68
CA GLU A 21 -15.50 22.74 -7.47
C GLU A 21 -16.42 21.59 -7.89
N ILE A 22 -15.88 20.44 -8.34
CA ILE A 22 -16.73 19.30 -8.73
C ILE A 22 -17.44 18.67 -7.52
N VAL A 23 -16.79 18.61 -6.36
CA VAL A 23 -17.41 18.14 -5.11
C VAL A 23 -18.52 19.12 -4.68
N LYS A 24 -18.26 20.44 -4.73
CA LYS A 24 -19.30 21.45 -4.47
C LYS A 24 -20.49 21.31 -5.39
N ARG A 25 -20.31 20.81 -6.60
CA ARG A 25 -21.41 20.54 -7.58
C ARG A 25 -22.04 19.17 -7.42
N GLY A 26 -21.72 18.43 -6.35
CA GLY A 26 -22.35 17.16 -6.01
C GLY A 26 -21.60 15.92 -6.49
N ALA A 27 -20.33 16.03 -6.91
CA ALA A 27 -19.53 14.84 -7.16
C ALA A 27 -19.31 14.07 -5.84
N ALA A 28 -19.57 12.76 -5.88
CA ALA A 28 -19.43 11.90 -4.70
C ALA A 28 -17.94 11.65 -4.42
N VAL A 29 -17.42 12.22 -3.32
CA VAL A 29 -15.99 12.11 -2.91
C VAL A 29 -15.60 10.66 -2.64
N ASN A 30 -16.52 9.82 -2.19
CA ASN A 30 -16.34 8.39 -1.91
C ASN A 30 -16.80 7.49 -3.07
N ALA A 31 -16.90 8.02 -4.29
CA ALA A 31 -17.28 7.22 -5.46
C ALA A 31 -16.30 6.04 -5.64
N LYS A 32 -16.86 4.84 -5.81
CA LYS A 32 -16.06 3.62 -6.03
C LYS A 32 -15.89 3.35 -7.52
N LEU A 33 -14.69 2.95 -7.90
CA LEU A 33 -14.38 2.52 -9.26
C LEU A 33 -15.19 1.25 -9.59
N LYS A 34 -16.00 1.30 -10.65
CA LYS A 34 -16.89 0.19 -11.04
C LYS A 34 -16.23 -0.84 -11.95
N ARG A 35 -15.17 -0.46 -12.64
CA ARG A 35 -14.44 -1.30 -13.60
C ARG A 35 -12.96 -1.05 -13.44
N GLY A 36 -12.14 -2.06 -13.70
CA GLY A 36 -10.69 -1.94 -13.61
C GLY A 36 -10.02 -3.30 -13.54
N GLN A 37 -8.74 -3.30 -13.31
CA GLN A 37 -7.95 -4.49 -13.16
C GLN A 37 -8.41 -5.31 -11.94
N LYS A 38 -8.44 -6.63 -12.08
CA LYS A 38 -8.63 -7.56 -10.97
C LYS A 38 -7.31 -7.80 -10.25
N ALA A 39 -7.38 -8.23 -8.99
CA ALA A 39 -6.20 -8.70 -8.28
C ALA A 39 -5.65 -9.96 -8.99
N VAL A 40 -4.43 -9.89 -9.47
CA VAL A 40 -3.73 -10.99 -10.12
C VAL A 40 -2.23 -10.86 -9.85
N ASN A 41 -1.60 -11.90 -9.37
CA ASN A 41 -0.14 -11.97 -9.21
C ASN A 41 0.47 -10.73 -8.50
N GLY A 42 -0.05 -10.39 -7.34
CA GLY A 42 0.43 -9.26 -6.53
C GLY A 42 -0.12 -7.88 -6.94
N HIS A 43 -0.92 -7.77 -8.00
CA HIS A 43 -1.65 -6.53 -8.29
C HIS A 43 -2.84 -6.37 -7.35
N VAL A 44 -3.05 -5.14 -6.92
CA VAL A 44 -4.25 -4.75 -6.19
C VAL A 44 -5.42 -4.53 -7.16
N ALA A 45 -6.60 -5.02 -6.83
CA ALA A 45 -7.79 -4.75 -7.65
C ALA A 45 -8.13 -3.26 -7.63
N ALA A 46 -8.30 -2.67 -8.81
CA ALA A 46 -8.75 -1.29 -8.92
C ALA A 46 -10.23 -1.13 -8.60
N VAL A 47 -11.04 -2.18 -8.80
CA VAL A 47 -12.49 -2.16 -8.54
C VAL A 47 -12.78 -1.91 -7.06
N GLY A 48 -13.68 -1.02 -6.76
CA GLY A 48 -14.03 -0.64 -5.38
C GLY A 48 -13.15 0.46 -4.80
N SER A 49 -12.01 0.80 -5.43
CA SER A 49 -11.14 1.88 -4.97
C SER A 49 -11.85 3.23 -5.04
N THR A 50 -11.67 4.04 -4.00
CA THR A 50 -12.11 5.44 -3.92
C THR A 50 -10.99 6.38 -4.36
N PRO A 51 -11.25 7.68 -4.60
CA PRO A 51 -10.19 8.67 -4.81
C PRO A 51 -9.16 8.70 -3.68
N PHE A 52 -9.60 8.53 -2.42
CA PHE A 52 -8.70 8.48 -1.26
C PHE A 52 -7.79 7.24 -1.29
N PHE A 53 -8.34 6.08 -1.62
CA PHE A 53 -7.58 4.84 -1.82
C PHE A 53 -6.48 5.03 -2.89
N MET A 54 -6.85 5.62 -4.04
CA MET A 54 -5.90 5.86 -5.13
C MET A 54 -4.81 6.89 -4.77
N ALA A 55 -5.14 7.88 -3.93
CA ALA A 55 -4.15 8.83 -3.41
C ALA A 55 -3.17 8.13 -2.45
N ALA A 56 -3.67 7.23 -1.59
CA ALA A 56 -2.85 6.43 -0.69
C ALA A 56 -1.89 5.49 -1.44
N ASP A 57 -2.36 4.85 -2.51
CA ASP A 57 -1.57 4.00 -3.41
C ASP A 57 -0.37 4.74 -4.06
N ARG A 58 -0.52 6.04 -4.26
CA ARG A 58 0.52 6.90 -4.85
C ARG A 58 1.34 7.66 -3.82
N ALA A 59 1.12 7.44 -2.54
CA ALA A 59 1.69 8.18 -1.42
C ALA A 59 1.49 9.70 -1.51
N ASP A 60 0.38 10.16 -2.12
CA ASP A 60 0.05 11.59 -2.28
C ASP A 60 -0.64 12.14 -1.02
N LEU A 61 0.15 12.38 0.03
CA LEU A 61 -0.34 12.89 1.30
C LEU A 61 -1.08 14.23 1.20
N PRO A 62 -0.62 15.22 0.40
CA PRO A 62 -1.37 16.46 0.19
C PRO A 62 -2.77 16.21 -0.36
N TYR A 63 -2.89 15.33 -1.35
CA TYR A 63 -4.17 15.03 -1.95
C TYR A 63 -5.09 14.23 -1.01
N MET A 64 -4.53 13.31 -0.21
CA MET A 64 -5.29 12.62 0.84
C MET A 64 -5.89 13.60 1.84
N LYS A 65 -5.12 14.58 2.31
CA LYS A 65 -5.60 15.63 3.22
C LYS A 65 -6.73 16.45 2.60
N LEU A 66 -6.57 16.85 1.33
CA LEU A 66 -7.61 17.55 0.58
C LEU A 66 -8.90 16.73 0.51
N LEU A 67 -8.80 15.44 0.20
CA LEU A 67 -9.97 14.57 0.13
C LEU A 67 -10.68 14.41 1.48
N LEU A 68 -9.93 14.34 2.59
CA LEU A 68 -10.52 14.34 3.95
C LEU A 68 -11.28 15.64 4.24
N GLU A 69 -10.70 16.80 3.91
CA GLU A 69 -11.39 18.09 4.03
C GLU A 69 -12.72 18.13 3.26
N LEU A 70 -12.79 17.38 2.16
CA LEU A 70 -13.98 17.26 1.29
C LEU A 70 -14.95 16.15 1.73
N GLY A 71 -14.66 15.46 2.86
CA GLY A 71 -15.53 14.43 3.42
C GLY A 71 -15.25 13.02 2.91
N ALA A 72 -14.03 12.72 2.43
CA ALA A 72 -13.63 11.36 2.11
C ALA A 72 -13.57 10.50 3.37
N ASP A 73 -14.05 9.27 3.26
CA ASP A 73 -13.85 8.23 4.26
C ASP A 73 -12.51 7.53 3.99
N PRO A 74 -11.52 7.63 4.91
CA PRO A 74 -10.19 7.07 4.72
C PRO A 74 -10.11 5.55 4.86
N PHE A 75 -11.18 4.88 5.27
CA PHE A 75 -11.17 3.45 5.61
C PHE A 75 -11.87 2.57 4.58
N ILE A 76 -12.44 3.13 3.53
CA ILE A 76 -13.15 2.34 2.51
C ILE A 76 -12.17 1.45 1.74
N PRO A 77 -12.28 0.10 1.87
CA PRO A 77 -11.46 -0.82 1.12
C PRO A 77 -11.95 -0.99 -0.32
N ASN A 78 -11.09 -1.60 -1.15
CA ASN A 78 -11.48 -2.06 -2.47
C ASN A 78 -12.37 -3.33 -2.41
N VAL A 79 -12.64 -3.95 -3.56
CA VAL A 79 -13.52 -5.13 -3.67
C VAL A 79 -12.97 -6.37 -2.96
N ASP A 80 -11.65 -6.48 -2.80
CA ASP A 80 -10.99 -7.61 -2.14
C ASP A 80 -10.75 -7.38 -0.65
N GLY A 81 -11.21 -6.24 -0.10
CA GLY A 81 -10.95 -5.88 1.29
C GLY A 81 -9.57 -5.27 1.52
N CYS A 82 -8.79 -5.02 0.46
CA CYS A 82 -7.53 -4.29 0.57
C CYS A 82 -7.80 -2.86 1.03
N THR A 83 -7.12 -2.43 2.09
CA THR A 83 -7.33 -1.11 2.71
C THR A 83 -6.40 -0.05 2.13
N PRO A 84 -6.74 1.25 2.26
CA PRO A 84 -5.83 2.34 1.91
C PRO A 84 -4.48 2.28 2.63
N LEU A 85 -4.42 1.76 3.88
CA LEU A 85 -3.16 1.54 4.59
C LEU A 85 -2.27 0.50 3.92
N MET A 86 -2.84 -0.59 3.39
CA MET A 86 -2.06 -1.64 2.72
C MET A 86 -1.38 -1.10 1.47
N VAL A 87 -2.08 -0.35 0.61
CA VAL A 87 -1.49 0.23 -0.60
C VAL A 87 -0.51 1.36 -0.26
N ALA A 88 -0.78 2.16 0.77
CA ALA A 88 0.16 3.15 1.28
C ALA A 88 1.48 2.52 1.76
N ALA A 89 1.40 1.33 2.36
CA ALA A 89 2.58 0.55 2.75
C ALA A 89 3.32 -0.06 1.55
N GLY A 90 2.72 -0.07 0.35
CA GLY A 90 3.34 -0.54 -0.89
C GLY A 90 2.77 -1.82 -1.46
N LEU A 91 1.61 -2.29 -0.97
CA LEU A 91 0.95 -3.45 -1.57
C LEU A 91 0.61 -3.15 -3.03
N GLY A 92 0.98 -4.07 -3.91
CA GLY A 92 0.83 -3.90 -5.36
C GLY A 92 2.09 -3.41 -6.07
N SER A 93 3.14 -3.03 -5.34
CA SER A 93 4.42 -2.62 -5.93
C SER A 93 5.10 -3.77 -6.67
N ARG A 94 5.48 -3.52 -7.93
CA ARG A 94 6.19 -4.47 -8.80
C ARG A 94 7.56 -3.98 -9.24
N ALA A 95 7.75 -2.67 -9.27
CA ALA A 95 9.00 -1.99 -9.56
C ALA A 95 9.19 -0.85 -8.55
N PRO A 96 9.58 -1.15 -7.29
CA PRO A 96 9.56 -0.19 -6.19
C PRO A 96 10.34 1.10 -6.44
N GLU A 97 11.39 1.03 -7.26
CA GLU A 97 12.26 2.18 -7.58
C GLU A 97 11.68 3.05 -8.73
N GLU A 98 10.69 2.55 -9.47
CA GLU A 98 10.11 3.19 -10.66
C GLU A 98 8.68 3.69 -10.43
N GLU A 99 8.05 3.26 -9.32
CA GLU A 99 6.67 3.58 -8.99
C GLU A 99 6.56 4.86 -8.16
N ALA A 100 5.36 5.47 -8.19
CA ALA A 100 5.07 6.67 -7.41
C ALA A 100 5.28 6.45 -5.90
N GLY A 101 5.71 7.50 -5.23
CA GLY A 101 5.97 7.54 -3.79
C GLY A 101 7.38 7.05 -3.44
N SER A 102 8.20 7.96 -2.92
CA SER A 102 9.47 7.61 -2.29
C SER A 102 9.22 6.82 -1.00
N LEU A 103 10.25 6.17 -0.47
CA LEU A 103 10.14 5.45 0.81
C LEU A 103 9.75 6.38 1.97
N GLU A 104 10.23 7.62 1.96
CA GLU A 104 9.88 8.65 2.94
C GLU A 104 8.42 9.08 2.82
N GLU A 105 7.92 9.27 1.59
CA GLU A 105 6.52 9.62 1.33
C GLU A 105 5.60 8.47 1.75
N CYS A 106 5.94 7.22 1.42
CA CYS A 106 5.21 6.04 1.88
C CYS A 106 5.15 5.97 3.41
N LEU A 107 6.28 6.17 4.10
CA LEU A 107 6.31 6.18 5.57
C LEU A 107 5.45 7.32 6.14
N ALA A 108 5.49 8.50 5.53
CA ALA A 108 4.67 9.64 5.97
C ALA A 108 3.17 9.34 5.83
N VAL A 109 2.75 8.73 4.71
CA VAL A 109 1.36 8.33 4.50
C VAL A 109 0.95 7.21 5.44
N VAL A 110 1.79 6.19 5.66
CA VAL A 110 1.50 5.11 6.63
C VAL A 110 1.31 5.69 8.04
N LYS A 111 2.20 6.58 8.50
CA LYS A 111 2.05 7.29 9.78
C LYS A 111 0.75 8.08 9.86
N PHE A 112 0.41 8.77 8.78
CA PHE A 112 -0.83 9.51 8.71
C PHE A 112 -2.06 8.61 8.81
N MET A 113 -2.09 7.49 8.08
CA MET A 113 -3.19 6.51 8.12
C MET A 113 -3.36 5.87 9.50
N VAL A 114 -2.26 5.48 10.14
CA VAL A 114 -2.29 4.95 11.52
C VAL A 114 -2.78 6.02 12.49
N GLY A 115 -2.34 7.26 12.33
CA GLY A 115 -2.81 8.41 13.12
C GLY A 115 -4.30 8.71 12.96
N LEU A 116 -4.92 8.32 11.84
CA LEU A 116 -6.37 8.38 11.63
C LEU A 116 -7.11 7.19 12.28
N GLY A 117 -6.41 6.18 12.78
CA GLY A 117 -6.99 4.98 13.40
C GLY A 117 -7.08 3.76 12.49
N SER A 118 -6.31 3.69 11.40
CA SER A 118 -6.27 2.49 10.56
C SER A 118 -5.74 1.29 11.35
N ASP A 119 -6.44 0.15 11.24
CA ASP A 119 -5.98 -1.11 11.81
C ASP A 119 -4.83 -1.69 10.95
N VAL A 120 -3.67 -1.91 11.58
CA VAL A 120 -2.46 -2.48 10.96
C VAL A 120 -2.56 -3.99 10.72
N ASN A 121 -3.56 -4.65 11.33
CA ASN A 121 -3.73 -6.11 11.33
C ASN A 121 -4.80 -6.60 10.36
N VAL A 122 -5.35 -5.74 9.51
CA VAL A 122 -6.32 -6.16 8.50
C VAL A 122 -5.67 -7.12 7.51
N VAL A 123 -6.39 -8.19 7.16
CA VAL A 123 -6.03 -9.16 6.12
C VAL A 123 -7.08 -9.09 5.02
N ASP A 124 -6.67 -8.94 3.77
CA ASP A 124 -7.59 -8.93 2.63
C ASP A 124 -7.95 -10.36 2.15
N ALA A 125 -8.82 -10.47 1.15
CA ALA A 125 -9.25 -11.74 0.58
C ALA A 125 -8.11 -12.55 -0.08
N ASN A 126 -6.98 -11.92 -0.38
CA ASN A 126 -5.80 -12.55 -0.97
C ASN A 126 -4.77 -12.98 0.10
N GLY A 127 -5.07 -12.75 1.37
CA GLY A 127 -4.17 -12.99 2.49
C GLY A 127 -3.10 -11.92 2.62
N GLU A 128 -3.29 -10.75 2.01
CA GLU A 128 -2.34 -9.65 2.06
C GLU A 128 -2.53 -8.78 3.32
N THR A 129 -1.45 -8.14 3.75
CA THR A 129 -1.41 -7.25 4.92
C THR A 129 -0.56 -6.01 4.62
N ALA A 130 -0.62 -4.98 5.47
CA ALA A 130 0.26 -3.82 5.35
C ALA A 130 1.75 -4.20 5.45
N MET A 131 2.12 -5.19 6.30
CA MET A 131 3.49 -5.68 6.40
C MET A 131 4.00 -6.29 5.09
N ARG A 132 3.14 -7.00 4.33
CA ARG A 132 3.50 -7.46 2.98
C ARG A 132 3.65 -6.30 2.01
N GLY A 133 2.84 -5.25 2.13
CA GLY A 133 3.03 -4.02 1.38
C GLY A 133 4.44 -3.46 1.55
N ALA A 134 4.92 -3.35 2.79
CA ALA A 134 6.27 -2.90 3.09
C ALA A 134 7.35 -3.81 2.45
N ALA A 135 7.12 -5.13 2.43
CA ALA A 135 8.03 -6.06 1.76
C ALA A 135 8.01 -5.90 0.23
N TYR A 136 6.83 -5.73 -0.39
CA TYR A 136 6.72 -5.47 -1.83
C TYR A 136 7.38 -4.15 -2.25
N LYS A 137 7.27 -3.10 -1.45
CA LYS A 137 7.86 -1.78 -1.74
C LYS A 137 9.35 -1.69 -1.37
N ASN A 138 9.95 -2.74 -0.76
CA ASN A 138 11.30 -2.69 -0.23
C ASN A 138 11.48 -1.55 0.81
N ALA A 139 10.50 -1.40 1.71
CA ALA A 139 10.38 -0.29 2.64
C ALA A 139 10.64 -0.71 4.11
N PRO A 140 11.93 -0.88 4.53
CA PRO A 140 12.27 -1.37 5.86
C PRO A 140 11.74 -0.48 6.98
N LEU A 141 11.76 0.84 6.82
CA LEU A 141 11.24 1.79 7.82
C LEU A 141 9.72 1.70 7.97
N VAL A 142 8.99 1.34 6.91
CA VAL A 142 7.55 1.08 6.99
C VAL A 142 7.30 -0.21 7.76
N ALA A 143 8.07 -1.28 7.49
CA ALA A 143 7.95 -2.54 8.21
C ALA A 143 8.24 -2.35 9.72
N GLN A 144 9.31 -1.63 10.05
CA GLN A 144 9.66 -1.30 11.44
C GLN A 144 8.53 -0.51 12.12
N TYR A 145 8.01 0.54 11.45
CA TYR A 145 6.94 1.36 12.01
C TYR A 145 5.65 0.55 12.23
N LEU A 146 5.25 -0.30 11.29
CA LEU A 146 4.07 -1.17 11.45
C LEU A 146 4.23 -2.10 12.65
N HIS A 147 5.43 -2.68 12.86
CA HIS A 147 5.74 -3.47 14.04
C HIS A 147 5.57 -2.65 15.33
N GLU A 148 6.14 -1.46 15.40
CA GLU A 148 6.01 -0.54 16.54
C GLU A 148 4.56 -0.14 16.83
N GLN A 149 3.69 -0.17 15.82
CA GLN A 149 2.25 0.10 15.95
C GLN A 149 1.41 -1.16 16.23
N GLY A 150 2.05 -2.29 16.54
CA GLY A 150 1.37 -3.51 16.96
C GLY A 150 0.93 -4.43 15.83
N ALA A 151 1.64 -4.40 14.69
CA ALA A 151 1.43 -5.43 13.66
C ALA A 151 1.75 -6.82 14.23
N ASP A 152 0.72 -7.67 14.32
CA ASP A 152 0.79 -8.98 14.95
C ASP A 152 1.47 -9.99 14.01
N ILE A 153 2.57 -10.60 14.50
CA ILE A 153 3.34 -11.58 13.74
C ILE A 153 2.53 -12.83 13.40
N GLU A 154 1.61 -13.24 14.27
CA GLU A 154 0.72 -14.37 14.02
C GLU A 154 -0.28 -14.12 12.89
N ILE A 155 -0.48 -12.87 12.52
CA ILE A 155 -1.32 -12.45 11.40
C ILE A 155 -0.48 -12.29 10.14
N TRP A 156 0.54 -11.42 10.18
CA TRP A 156 1.25 -11.04 8.96
C TRP A 156 2.26 -12.09 8.48
N ASN A 157 2.80 -12.97 9.34
CA ASN A 157 3.82 -13.98 8.97
C ASN A 157 3.20 -15.27 8.42
N ARG A 158 1.96 -15.26 7.96
CA ARG A 158 1.32 -16.37 7.27
C ARG A 158 1.60 -16.31 5.78
N ASN A 159 1.38 -17.39 5.05
CA ASN A 159 1.40 -17.37 3.60
C ASN A 159 0.17 -16.61 3.05
N ASN A 160 0.37 -15.80 2.01
CA ASN A 160 -0.73 -15.29 1.19
C ASN A 160 -1.22 -16.39 0.22
N ASN A 161 -2.20 -16.07 -0.64
CA ASN A 161 -2.73 -17.03 -1.62
C ASN A 161 -1.70 -17.50 -2.67
N SER A 162 -0.57 -16.79 -2.80
CA SER A 162 0.56 -17.19 -3.65
C SER A 162 1.59 -18.06 -2.90
N GLY A 163 1.39 -18.32 -1.61
CA GLY A 163 2.30 -19.11 -0.78
C GLY A 163 3.50 -18.31 -0.25
N TRP A 164 3.46 -16.98 -0.24
CA TRP A 164 4.57 -16.12 0.16
C TRP A 164 4.33 -15.45 1.52
N THR A 165 5.38 -15.45 2.35
CA THR A 165 5.46 -14.62 3.55
C THR A 165 6.11 -13.27 3.22
N PRO A 166 6.01 -12.24 4.09
CA PRO A 166 6.73 -10.98 3.90
C PRO A 166 8.24 -11.16 3.73
N LEU A 167 8.84 -12.10 4.47
CA LEU A 167 10.27 -12.38 4.33
C LEU A 167 10.62 -12.92 2.94
N LEU A 168 9.84 -13.89 2.42
CA LEU A 168 10.04 -14.41 1.06
C LEU A 168 9.89 -13.31 0.00
N ILE A 169 8.90 -12.41 0.16
CA ILE A 169 8.70 -11.27 -0.74
C ILE A 169 9.94 -10.35 -0.73
N ALA A 170 10.48 -10.01 0.45
CA ALA A 170 11.69 -9.20 0.58
C ALA A 170 12.93 -9.87 0.00
N GLU A 171 13.00 -11.22 0.05
CA GLU A 171 14.05 -12.03 -0.58
C GLU A 171 13.93 -12.10 -2.11
N GLY A 172 12.85 -11.56 -2.70
CA GLY A 172 12.64 -11.49 -4.14
C GLY A 172 11.64 -12.51 -4.71
N TYR A 173 10.96 -13.30 -3.88
CA TYR A 173 9.90 -14.24 -4.31
C TYR A 173 8.60 -13.48 -4.52
N ARG A 174 8.48 -12.79 -5.64
CA ARG A 174 7.32 -11.96 -5.98
C ARG A 174 7.24 -11.71 -7.48
N PRO A 175 6.07 -11.34 -8.05
CA PRO A 175 5.96 -10.91 -9.44
C PRO A 175 6.71 -9.58 -9.68
N GLY A 176 7.21 -9.38 -10.89
CA GLY A 176 7.85 -8.14 -11.30
C GLY A 176 9.36 -8.12 -11.10
N ASN A 177 9.91 -7.04 -10.56
CA ASN A 177 11.34 -6.90 -10.34
C ASN A 177 11.80 -7.68 -9.10
N PHE A 178 12.57 -8.75 -9.30
CA PHE A 178 12.96 -9.73 -8.29
C PHE A 178 14.22 -9.37 -7.50
N LYS A 179 14.59 -8.12 -7.39
CA LYS A 179 15.73 -7.75 -6.56
C LYS A 179 15.43 -8.01 -5.08
N THR A 180 16.32 -8.76 -4.43
CA THR A 180 16.34 -8.88 -2.98
C THR A 180 16.60 -7.52 -2.35
N SER A 181 15.77 -7.13 -1.40
CA SER A 181 16.05 -5.97 -0.54
C SER A 181 16.70 -6.42 0.76
N PHE A 182 18.02 -6.42 0.82
CA PHE A 182 18.74 -6.84 2.03
C PHE A 182 18.31 -6.07 3.27
N ALA A 183 18.15 -4.76 3.17
CA ALA A 183 17.68 -3.94 4.29
C ALA A 183 16.29 -4.35 4.80
N THR A 184 15.36 -4.70 3.88
CA THR A 184 14.02 -5.16 4.28
C THR A 184 14.06 -6.59 4.84
N VAL A 185 14.89 -7.46 4.28
CA VAL A 185 15.14 -8.82 4.81
C VAL A 185 15.68 -8.74 6.23
N ASP A 186 16.72 -7.91 6.47
CA ASP A 186 17.31 -7.74 7.78
C ASP A 186 16.28 -7.22 8.79
N THR A 187 15.53 -6.17 8.43
CA THR A 187 14.50 -5.59 9.30
C THR A 187 13.41 -6.62 9.65
N ILE A 188 12.84 -7.33 8.66
CA ILE A 188 11.80 -8.35 8.92
C ILE A 188 12.38 -9.49 9.78
N THR A 189 13.62 -9.91 9.53
CA THR A 189 14.30 -10.93 10.31
C THR A 189 14.50 -10.48 11.77
N GLU A 190 14.94 -9.25 12.01
CA GLU A 190 15.08 -8.69 13.36
C GLU A 190 13.73 -8.62 14.09
N ILE A 191 12.67 -8.18 13.41
CA ILE A 191 11.31 -8.18 13.95
C ILE A 191 10.88 -9.60 14.34
N MET A 192 11.07 -10.60 13.46
CA MET A 192 10.74 -12.00 13.76
C MET A 192 11.50 -12.51 15.00
N LEU A 193 12.81 -12.28 15.07
CA LEU A 193 13.63 -12.71 16.19
C LEU A 193 13.24 -12.01 17.50
N SER A 194 12.90 -10.72 17.47
CA SER A 194 12.42 -9.98 18.64
C SER A 194 11.12 -10.54 19.22
N GLN A 195 10.29 -11.15 18.36
CA GLN A 195 9.04 -11.82 18.71
C GLN A 195 9.21 -13.33 19.01
N GLY A 196 10.46 -13.83 19.06
CA GLY A 196 10.77 -15.25 19.34
C GLY A 196 10.52 -16.18 18.16
N VAL A 197 10.23 -15.67 16.96
CA VAL A 197 10.00 -16.44 15.74
C VAL A 197 11.31 -16.53 14.96
N LYS A 198 11.78 -17.75 14.73
CA LYS A 198 13.00 -17.98 13.93
C LYS A 198 12.67 -17.92 12.44
N PRO A 199 13.45 -17.20 11.62
CA PRO A 199 13.33 -17.29 10.17
C PRO A 199 13.51 -18.73 9.69
N PRO A 200 12.80 -19.15 8.63
CA PRO A 200 12.95 -20.49 8.06
C PRO A 200 14.39 -20.74 7.61
N THR A 201 14.94 -21.90 7.98
CA THR A 201 16.28 -22.34 7.58
C THR A 201 16.25 -23.30 6.39
N GLU A 202 15.05 -23.76 6.00
CA GLU A 202 14.87 -24.69 4.89
C GLU A 202 15.14 -24.04 3.53
N PRO A 203 15.47 -24.84 2.49
CA PRO A 203 15.62 -24.32 1.13
C PRO A 203 14.39 -23.53 0.71
N ARG A 204 14.61 -22.34 0.18
CA ARG A 204 13.54 -21.49 -0.34
C ARG A 204 12.81 -22.21 -1.50
N PRO A 205 11.52 -22.00 -1.69
CA PRO A 205 10.81 -22.55 -2.83
C PRO A 205 11.52 -22.09 -4.12
N LYS A 206 11.62 -22.97 -5.11
CA LYS A 206 12.15 -22.54 -6.42
C LYS A 206 11.19 -21.51 -6.99
N PRO A 207 11.70 -20.40 -7.58
CA PRO A 207 10.86 -19.47 -8.30
C PRO A 207 10.06 -20.25 -9.34
N THR A 208 8.75 -20.15 -9.28
CA THR A 208 7.91 -20.67 -10.38
C THR A 208 8.19 -19.79 -11.59
N ASN A 209 8.72 -20.35 -12.65
CA ASN A 209 8.88 -19.64 -13.90
C ASN A 209 7.49 -19.11 -14.31
N TYR A 210 7.44 -17.81 -14.57
CA TYR A 210 6.25 -17.09 -15.04
C TYR A 210 6.06 -17.28 -16.52
#